data_d08a6b824e69de979af81245fe399d93
#
_entry.id   d08a6b824e69de979af81245fe399d93
#
_cell.length_a   1.000
_cell.length_b   1.000
_cell.length_c   1.000
_cell.angle_alpha   90.00
_cell.angle_beta   90.00
_cell.angle_gamma   90.00
#
_symmetry.space_group_name_H-M   'P 1'
#
loop_
_entity.id
_entity.type
_entity.pdbx_description
1 polymer ?
#
loop_
_entity_poly.entity_id
_entity_poly.type
_entity_poly.pdbx_seq_one_letter_code
_entity_poly.pdbx_strand_id
1 'polypeptide(L)'
;QTAEYLKIIIIWYLAQRFSKQQEEIGVYDFQVLTQNQWLPRSFNDWRFVLLVMIGSLAIFPDLGNATILFLVSLLMYSISGIAHRWFATILAILTTLATVTLTAIKVIGVDKVSKIPVFGYVAKRFSAFFNPFDDVAGAGHQLANSYYAMVNGGWFGLGLGNSIEKRGYLPEAHTDFVFSIVIEEFGFVGASLILALVFFLILRIILVGVRAKNPFNSMVAIGIGGMILIQVFVNIGGISGLIP
;
A
#
# COMPACT_ATOMS: atom_id res chain seq x y z
N GLN A 1 15.06 -5.40 -3.04
CA GLN A 1 14.19 -5.90 -1.95
C GLN A 1 13.42 -7.12 -2.45
N THR A 2 13.47 -8.22 -1.70
CA THR A 2 12.75 -9.47 -2.04
C THR A 2 11.24 -9.25 -2.13
N ALA A 3 10.70 -8.33 -1.34
CA ALA A 3 9.29 -7.97 -1.32
C ALA A 3 8.78 -7.40 -2.66
N GLU A 4 9.61 -6.71 -3.42
CA GLU A 4 9.22 -6.16 -4.73
C GLU A 4 8.93 -7.28 -5.75
N TYR A 5 9.79 -8.29 -5.77
CA TYR A 5 9.56 -9.46 -6.63
C TYR A 5 8.33 -10.26 -6.22
N LEU A 6 8.07 -10.37 -4.91
CA LEU A 6 6.88 -11.07 -4.40
C LEU A 6 5.57 -10.42 -4.89
N LYS A 7 5.50 -9.10 -5.00
CA LYS A 7 4.31 -8.40 -5.52
C LYS A 7 3.99 -8.84 -6.95
N ILE A 8 5.01 -8.94 -7.81
CA ILE A 8 4.84 -9.37 -9.21
C ILE A 8 4.43 -10.84 -9.27
N ILE A 9 5.08 -11.70 -8.47
CA ILE A 9 4.79 -13.13 -8.42
C ILE A 9 3.34 -13.37 -7.95
N ILE A 10 2.87 -12.64 -6.94
CA ILE A 10 1.49 -12.73 -6.45
C ILE A 10 0.50 -12.32 -7.53
N ILE A 11 0.73 -11.20 -8.22
CA ILE A 11 -0.16 -10.76 -9.30
C ILE A 11 -0.26 -11.85 -10.37
N TRP A 12 0.87 -12.39 -10.81
CA TRP A 12 0.91 -13.44 -11.82
C TRP A 12 0.20 -14.71 -11.35
N TYR A 13 0.47 -15.15 -10.12
CA TYR A 13 -0.17 -16.33 -9.52
C TYR A 13 -1.67 -16.18 -9.38
N LEU A 14 -2.14 -15.05 -8.83
CA LEU A 14 -3.56 -14.78 -8.67
C LEU A 14 -4.28 -14.64 -10.02
N ALA A 15 -3.65 -13.96 -10.99
CA ALA A 15 -4.19 -13.85 -12.35
C ALA A 15 -4.37 -15.24 -12.99
N GLN A 16 -3.39 -16.13 -12.82
CA GLN A 16 -3.48 -17.50 -13.34
C GLN A 16 -4.60 -18.31 -12.67
N ARG A 17 -4.75 -18.16 -11.36
CA ARG A 17 -5.81 -18.88 -10.62
C ARG A 17 -7.19 -18.32 -10.94
N PHE A 18 -7.36 -17.03 -10.85
CA PHE A 18 -8.65 -16.40 -11.06
C PHE A 18 -9.13 -16.47 -12.51
N SER A 19 -8.25 -16.37 -13.50
CA SER A 19 -8.65 -16.55 -14.90
C SER A 19 -9.17 -17.94 -15.23
N LYS A 20 -8.74 -18.99 -14.50
CA LYS A 20 -9.23 -20.36 -14.67
C LYS A 20 -10.49 -20.66 -13.87
N GLN A 21 -10.71 -19.97 -12.77
CA GLN A 21 -11.80 -20.21 -11.83
C GLN A 21 -12.87 -19.12 -11.86
N GLN A 22 -12.89 -18.27 -12.88
CA GLN A 22 -13.75 -17.10 -12.94
C GLN A 22 -15.25 -17.48 -12.85
N GLU A 23 -15.66 -18.58 -13.46
CA GLU A 23 -17.05 -19.08 -13.38
C GLU A 23 -17.39 -19.58 -11.97
N GLU A 24 -16.45 -20.28 -11.31
CA GLU A 24 -16.64 -20.77 -9.94
C GLU A 24 -16.67 -19.62 -8.92
N ILE A 25 -15.79 -18.63 -9.08
CA ILE A 25 -15.70 -17.47 -8.17
C ILE A 25 -16.95 -16.61 -8.23
N GLY A 26 -17.60 -16.47 -9.41
CA GLY A 26 -18.86 -15.74 -9.58
C GLY A 26 -20.04 -16.38 -8.85
N VAL A 27 -19.99 -17.69 -8.60
CA VAL A 27 -21.02 -18.45 -7.86
C VAL A 27 -20.78 -18.41 -6.35
N TYR A 28 -19.57 -18.05 -5.88
CA TYR A 28 -19.26 -17.88 -4.46
C TYR A 28 -19.99 -16.64 -3.89
N ASP A 29 -21.30 -16.76 -3.70
CA ASP A 29 -22.13 -15.82 -2.99
C ASP A 29 -22.13 -16.13 -1.47
N PHE A 30 -22.88 -15.40 -0.69
CA PHE A 30 -23.03 -15.46 0.76
C PHE A 30 -23.20 -16.88 1.37
N GLN A 31 -23.58 -17.85 0.56
CA GLN A 31 -23.69 -19.27 0.93
C GLN A 31 -22.39 -19.91 1.38
N VAL A 32 -21.24 -19.39 0.96
CA VAL A 32 -19.92 -19.93 1.36
C VAL A 32 -19.60 -19.66 2.83
N LEU A 33 -20.06 -18.54 3.40
CA LEU A 33 -19.91 -18.26 4.83
C LEU A 33 -20.78 -19.19 5.70
N THR A 34 -21.99 -19.49 5.24
CA THR A 34 -22.92 -20.35 5.98
C THR A 34 -22.53 -21.83 5.95
N GLN A 35 -21.76 -22.25 4.95
CA GLN A 35 -21.30 -23.63 4.79
C GLN A 35 -19.91 -23.93 5.41
N ASN A 36 -19.35 -23.01 6.18
CA ASN A 36 -18.03 -23.16 6.86
C ASN A 36 -16.85 -23.41 5.89
N GLN A 37 -16.96 -22.95 4.63
CA GLN A 37 -15.96 -23.16 3.57
C GLN A 37 -14.99 -21.98 3.40
N TRP A 38 -14.95 -21.04 4.34
CA TRP A 38 -14.07 -19.87 4.27
C TRP A 38 -12.59 -20.19 4.56
N LEU A 39 -12.33 -21.30 5.26
CA LEU A 39 -10.96 -21.78 5.49
C LEU A 39 -10.39 -22.48 4.26
N PRO A 40 -9.09 -22.30 3.97
CA PRO A 40 -8.44 -23.00 2.86
C PRO A 40 -8.51 -24.53 3.07
N ARG A 41 -9.02 -25.26 2.08
CA ARG A 41 -9.19 -26.72 2.16
C ARG A 41 -7.89 -27.50 1.92
N SER A 42 -6.90 -26.88 1.30
CA SER A 42 -5.64 -27.50 0.90
C SER A 42 -4.52 -26.49 0.91
N PHE A 43 -3.29 -26.98 1.12
CA PHE A 43 -2.07 -26.18 0.96
C PHE A 43 -1.90 -25.57 -0.46
N ASN A 44 -2.61 -26.07 -1.44
CA ASN A 44 -2.61 -25.53 -2.81
C ASN A 44 -3.75 -24.53 -3.08
N ASP A 45 -4.54 -24.19 -2.06
CA ASP A 45 -5.57 -23.15 -2.16
C ASP A 45 -4.87 -21.78 -2.20
N TRP A 46 -5.28 -20.91 -3.14
CA TRP A 46 -4.73 -19.57 -3.28
C TRP A 46 -4.83 -18.74 -1.99
N ARG A 47 -5.86 -18.98 -1.18
CA ARG A 47 -6.07 -18.33 0.12
C ARG A 47 -4.98 -18.71 1.13
N PHE A 48 -4.57 -19.96 1.15
CA PHE A 48 -3.49 -20.44 1.99
C PHE A 48 -2.15 -19.85 1.57
N VAL A 49 -1.86 -19.83 0.27
CA VAL A 49 -0.64 -19.23 -0.27
C VAL A 49 -0.55 -17.75 0.08
N LEU A 50 -1.66 -16.98 -0.06
CA LEU A 50 -1.72 -15.59 0.35
C LEU A 50 -1.49 -15.40 1.85
N LEU A 51 -2.14 -16.21 2.69
CA LEU A 51 -1.95 -16.15 4.15
C LEU A 51 -0.49 -16.38 4.54
N VAL A 52 0.16 -17.37 3.93
CA VAL A 52 1.59 -17.65 4.17
C VAL A 52 2.47 -16.50 3.69
N MET A 53 2.21 -15.96 2.50
CA MET A 53 3.04 -14.89 1.94
C MET A 53 2.88 -13.58 2.71
N ILE A 54 1.66 -13.17 3.04
CA ILE A 54 1.41 -11.97 3.85
C ILE A 54 1.88 -12.19 5.29
N GLY A 55 1.63 -13.36 5.85
CA GLY A 55 2.08 -13.72 7.20
C GLY A 55 3.60 -13.74 7.34
N SER A 56 4.33 -14.21 6.33
CA SER A 56 5.79 -14.18 6.35
C SER A 56 6.36 -12.76 6.37
N LEU A 57 5.73 -11.82 5.68
CA LEU A 57 6.13 -10.42 5.69
C LEU A 57 5.73 -9.69 6.98
N ALA A 58 4.64 -10.12 7.63
CA ALA A 58 4.24 -9.57 8.92
C ALA A 58 5.12 -10.07 10.08
N ILE A 59 5.72 -11.26 9.95
CA ILE A 59 6.69 -11.81 10.92
C ILE A 59 8.03 -11.06 10.83
N PHE A 60 8.47 -10.71 9.63
CA PHE A 60 9.56 -9.75 9.42
C PHE A 60 8.97 -8.35 9.56
N PRO A 61 9.65 -7.36 10.20
CA PRO A 61 9.08 -6.04 10.51
C PRO A 61 8.88 -5.15 9.27
N ASP A 62 8.20 -5.66 8.24
CA ASP A 62 7.93 -4.99 6.97
C ASP A 62 6.41 -4.89 6.74
N LEU A 63 5.73 -4.23 7.68
CA LEU A 63 4.29 -4.03 7.64
C LEU A 63 3.84 -3.21 6.41
N GLY A 64 4.70 -2.32 5.90
CA GLY A 64 4.41 -1.52 4.72
C GLY A 64 4.21 -2.39 3.48
N ASN A 65 5.18 -3.26 3.18
CA ASN A 65 5.07 -4.18 2.04
C ASN A 65 3.97 -5.24 2.23
N ALA A 66 3.75 -5.72 3.46
CA ALA A 66 2.63 -6.62 3.77
C ALA A 66 1.28 -5.96 3.48
N THR A 67 1.11 -4.69 3.83
CA THR A 67 -0.11 -3.91 3.55
C THR A 67 -0.31 -3.72 2.04
N ILE A 68 0.73 -3.38 1.30
CA ILE A 68 0.66 -3.23 -0.17
C ILE A 68 0.27 -4.58 -0.82
N LEU A 69 0.91 -5.69 -0.42
CA LEU A 69 0.57 -7.02 -0.92
C LEU A 69 -0.89 -7.40 -0.64
N PHE A 70 -1.37 -7.09 0.56
CA PHE A 70 -2.76 -7.32 0.92
C PHE A 70 -3.72 -6.50 0.07
N LEU A 71 -3.46 -5.20 -0.13
CA LEU A 71 -4.28 -4.33 -0.97
C LEU A 71 -4.27 -4.76 -2.44
N VAL A 72 -3.12 -5.16 -2.98
CA VAL A 72 -3.00 -5.70 -4.33
C VAL A 72 -3.79 -7.01 -4.46
N SER A 73 -3.70 -7.90 -3.48
CA SER A 73 -4.46 -9.15 -3.48
C SER A 73 -5.97 -8.91 -3.40
N LEU A 74 -6.40 -7.93 -2.61
CA LEU A 74 -7.79 -7.51 -2.52
C LEU A 74 -8.27 -6.90 -3.85
N LEU A 75 -7.45 -6.09 -4.51
CA LEU A 75 -7.73 -5.57 -5.84
C LEU A 75 -7.90 -6.72 -6.84
N MET A 76 -6.95 -7.66 -6.90
CA MET A 76 -7.03 -8.82 -7.79
C MET A 76 -8.30 -9.65 -7.54
N TYR A 77 -8.66 -9.82 -6.27
CA TYR A 77 -9.88 -10.52 -5.91
C TYR A 77 -11.13 -9.75 -6.35
N SER A 78 -11.15 -8.42 -6.24
CA SER A 78 -12.29 -7.60 -6.67
C SER A 78 -12.53 -7.64 -8.19
N ILE A 79 -11.47 -7.74 -9.00
CA ILE A 79 -11.56 -7.84 -10.47
C ILE A 79 -11.80 -9.27 -10.97
N SER A 80 -11.73 -10.27 -10.10
CA SER A 80 -11.93 -11.69 -10.47
C SER A 80 -13.38 -12.07 -10.77
N GLY A 81 -14.34 -11.14 -10.60
CA GLY A 81 -15.76 -11.39 -10.83
C GLY A 81 -16.57 -11.70 -9.58
N ILE A 82 -16.01 -11.44 -8.39
CA ILE A 82 -16.72 -11.59 -7.12
C ILE A 82 -17.97 -10.68 -7.08
N ALA A 83 -19.02 -11.14 -6.41
CA ALA A 83 -20.22 -10.35 -6.19
C ALA A 83 -19.90 -9.05 -5.44
N HIS A 84 -20.42 -7.91 -5.92
CA HIS A 84 -20.14 -6.57 -5.35
C HIS A 84 -20.46 -6.48 -3.85
N ARG A 85 -21.44 -7.25 -3.38
CA ARG A 85 -21.83 -7.34 -1.97
C ARG A 85 -20.69 -7.85 -1.10
N TRP A 86 -19.92 -8.84 -1.58
CA TRP A 86 -18.75 -9.35 -0.90
C TRP A 86 -17.64 -8.32 -0.81
N PHE A 87 -17.35 -7.66 -1.92
CA PHE A 87 -16.35 -6.60 -1.95
C PHE A 87 -16.72 -5.47 -0.97
N ALA A 88 -17.98 -5.02 -1.00
CA ALA A 88 -18.48 -4.02 -0.07
C ALA A 88 -18.38 -4.47 1.40
N THR A 89 -18.68 -5.74 1.68
CA THR A 89 -18.59 -6.30 3.05
C THR A 89 -17.15 -6.34 3.54
N ILE A 90 -16.21 -6.83 2.70
CA ILE A 90 -14.78 -6.86 3.04
C ILE A 90 -14.27 -5.44 3.30
N LEU A 91 -14.60 -4.49 2.41
CA LEU A 91 -14.21 -3.09 2.56
C LEU A 91 -14.80 -2.48 3.83
N ALA A 92 -16.06 -2.76 4.15
CA ALA A 92 -16.72 -2.30 5.38
C ALA A 92 -16.06 -2.88 6.63
N ILE A 93 -15.71 -4.16 6.63
CA ILE A 93 -14.98 -4.79 7.76
C ILE A 93 -13.61 -4.15 7.94
N LEU A 94 -12.85 -3.96 6.86
CA LEU A 94 -11.52 -3.36 6.91
C LEU A 94 -11.55 -1.91 7.40
N THR A 95 -12.48 -1.11 6.88
CA THR A 95 -12.63 0.29 7.32
C THR A 95 -13.07 0.38 8.77
N THR A 96 -13.99 -0.49 9.21
CA THR A 96 -14.43 -0.55 10.60
C THR A 96 -13.28 -0.96 11.51
N LEU A 97 -12.52 -2.00 11.15
CA LEU A 97 -11.37 -2.46 11.91
C LEU A 97 -10.29 -1.37 12.02
N ALA A 98 -9.97 -0.70 10.92
CA ALA A 98 -9.03 0.42 10.90
C ALA A 98 -9.50 1.56 11.81
N THR A 99 -10.77 1.95 11.70
CA THR A 99 -11.36 3.04 12.52
C THR A 99 -11.35 2.68 14.00
N VAL A 100 -11.72 1.45 14.36
CA VAL A 100 -11.69 0.96 15.75
C VAL A 100 -10.27 0.96 16.28
N THR A 101 -9.29 0.48 15.51
CA THR A 101 -7.89 0.46 15.91
C THR A 101 -7.34 1.87 16.14
N LEU A 102 -7.60 2.79 15.21
CA LEU A 102 -7.19 4.19 15.32
C LEU A 102 -7.80 4.87 16.55
N THR A 103 -9.11 4.66 16.76
CA THR A 103 -9.82 5.21 17.91
C THR A 103 -9.31 4.62 19.22
N ALA A 104 -9.07 3.32 19.26
CA ALA A 104 -8.51 2.64 20.44
C ALA A 104 -7.12 3.18 20.79
N ILE A 105 -6.23 3.36 19.81
CA ILE A 105 -4.88 3.96 20.02
C ILE A 105 -5.01 5.39 20.56
N LYS A 106 -5.93 6.19 20.03
CA LYS A 106 -6.15 7.56 20.47
C LYS A 106 -6.72 7.63 21.90
N VAL A 107 -7.63 6.73 22.28
CA VAL A 107 -8.28 6.71 23.60
C VAL A 107 -7.38 6.11 24.68
N ILE A 108 -6.72 4.99 24.37
CA ILE A 108 -5.85 4.28 25.33
C ILE A 108 -4.55 5.05 25.59
N GLY A 109 -4.12 5.85 24.62
CA GLY A 109 -2.86 6.57 24.61
C GLY A 109 -1.72 5.73 24.05
N VAL A 110 -0.89 6.39 23.24
CA VAL A 110 0.24 5.77 22.55
C VAL A 110 1.24 5.12 23.52
N ASP A 111 1.45 5.73 24.70
CA ASP A 111 2.40 5.24 25.71
C ASP A 111 2.03 3.87 26.29
N LYS A 112 0.75 3.56 26.43
CA LYS A 112 0.30 2.25 26.92
C LYS A 112 0.37 1.18 25.84
N VAL A 113 0.05 1.56 24.60
CA VAL A 113 0.07 0.66 23.44
C VAL A 113 1.51 0.31 23.06
N SER A 114 2.45 1.24 23.22
CA SER A 114 3.88 1.04 22.91
C SER A 114 4.56 -0.05 23.77
N LYS A 115 4.00 -0.37 24.94
CA LYS A 115 4.52 -1.41 25.82
C LYS A 115 4.19 -2.84 25.36
N ILE A 116 3.29 -3.00 24.41
CA ILE A 116 2.93 -4.30 23.84
C ILE A 116 3.89 -4.62 22.68
N PRO A 117 4.67 -5.73 22.72
CA PRO A 117 5.77 -5.97 21.76
C PRO A 117 5.37 -5.88 20.29
N VAL A 118 4.19 -6.40 19.92
CA VAL A 118 3.70 -6.40 18.55
C VAL A 118 3.19 -5.01 18.12
N PHE A 119 2.61 -4.25 19.03
CA PHE A 119 2.01 -2.94 18.77
C PHE A 119 2.99 -1.77 18.99
N GLY A 120 4.14 -2.01 19.64
CA GLY A 120 5.08 -0.95 19.95
C GLY A 120 5.64 -0.25 18.72
N TYR A 121 5.90 -1.00 17.64
CA TYR A 121 6.33 -0.44 16.36
C TYR A 121 5.24 0.41 15.72
N VAL A 122 4.01 -0.11 15.71
CA VAL A 122 2.83 0.59 15.16
C VAL A 122 2.57 1.86 15.98
N ALA A 123 2.60 1.78 17.30
CA ALA A 123 2.40 2.91 18.20
C ALA A 123 3.43 4.05 17.97
N LYS A 124 4.71 3.71 17.77
CA LYS A 124 5.75 4.70 17.44
C LYS A 124 5.49 5.40 16.10
N ARG A 125 5.06 4.67 15.07
CA ARG A 125 4.69 5.28 13.79
C ARG A 125 3.49 6.20 13.92
N PHE A 126 2.48 5.81 14.71
CA PHE A 126 1.32 6.67 14.97
C PHE A 126 1.70 7.93 15.77
N SER A 127 2.59 7.82 16.76
CA SER A 127 3.12 8.99 17.48
C SER A 127 3.79 9.97 16.53
N ALA A 128 4.70 9.49 15.70
CA ALA A 128 5.38 10.29 14.69
C ALA A 128 4.40 10.91 13.66
N PHE A 129 3.32 10.20 13.34
CA PHE A 129 2.29 10.69 12.43
C PHE A 129 1.47 11.84 13.03
N PHE A 130 1.04 11.73 14.29
CA PHE A 130 0.22 12.77 14.93
C PHE A 130 1.02 14.02 15.28
N ASN A 131 2.26 13.84 15.74
CA ASN A 131 3.13 14.94 16.18
C ASN A 131 4.58 14.70 15.69
N PRO A 132 4.87 14.88 14.40
CA PRO A 132 6.20 14.61 13.85
C PRO A 132 7.29 15.53 14.39
N PHE A 133 6.92 16.70 14.91
CA PHE A 133 7.85 17.70 15.44
C PHE A 133 8.16 17.54 16.92
N ASP A 134 7.44 16.69 17.66
CA ASP A 134 7.71 16.46 19.09
C ASP A 134 9.02 15.68 19.32
N ASP A 135 9.39 14.79 18.36
CA ASP A 135 10.60 13.98 18.41
C ASP A 135 11.30 13.99 17.04
N VAL A 136 11.81 15.16 16.66
CA VAL A 136 12.49 15.38 15.38
C VAL A 136 13.79 14.57 15.25
N ALA A 137 14.41 14.19 16.35
CA ALA A 137 15.63 13.37 16.35
C ALA A 137 15.36 11.85 16.37
N GLY A 138 14.13 11.43 16.66
CA GLY A 138 13.74 10.03 16.80
C GLY A 138 12.66 9.62 15.80
N ALA A 139 11.48 9.25 16.31
CA ALA A 139 10.40 8.67 15.50
C ALA A 139 9.86 9.62 14.42
N GLY A 140 9.86 10.94 14.67
CA GLY A 140 9.41 11.96 13.72
C GLY A 140 10.45 12.40 12.69
N HIS A 141 11.71 11.96 12.81
CA HIS A 141 12.82 12.43 11.99
C HIS A 141 12.55 12.36 10.47
N GLN A 142 12.09 11.23 9.99
CA GLN A 142 11.82 11.03 8.57
C GLN A 142 10.71 11.94 8.05
N LEU A 143 9.60 12.03 8.78
CA LEU A 143 8.44 12.82 8.34
C LEU A 143 8.71 14.32 8.45
N ALA A 144 9.39 14.78 9.51
CA ALA A 144 9.78 16.18 9.66
C ALA A 144 10.72 16.63 8.54
N ASN A 145 11.75 15.83 8.21
CA ASN A 145 12.68 16.15 7.12
C ASN A 145 12.00 16.09 5.74
N SER A 146 11.01 15.20 5.57
CA SER A 146 10.20 15.22 4.34
C SER A 146 9.42 16.52 4.19
N TYR A 147 8.89 17.07 5.28
CA TYR A 147 8.21 18.37 5.26
C TYR A 147 9.19 19.52 4.98
N TYR A 148 10.39 19.48 5.56
CA TYR A 148 11.41 20.47 5.23
C TYR A 148 11.78 20.43 3.75
N ALA A 149 11.99 19.24 3.16
CA ALA A 149 12.21 19.09 1.74
C ALA A 149 11.10 19.72 0.90
N MET A 150 9.84 19.42 1.23
CA MET A 150 8.69 19.98 0.50
C MET A 150 8.59 21.50 0.62
N VAL A 151 8.87 22.07 1.80
CA VAL A 151 8.87 23.52 2.03
C VAL A 151 10.03 24.20 1.30
N ASN A 152 11.24 23.62 1.36
CA ASN A 152 12.41 24.13 0.67
C ASN A 152 12.20 24.18 -0.86
N GLY A 153 11.51 23.20 -1.43
CA GLY A 153 11.23 23.13 -2.85
C GLY A 153 10.29 24.22 -3.35
N GLY A 154 9.34 24.67 -2.54
CA GLY A 154 8.36 25.67 -2.93
C GLY A 154 7.67 25.34 -4.28
N TRP A 155 7.39 26.38 -5.10
CA TRP A 155 6.69 26.17 -6.37
C TRP A 155 7.59 25.64 -7.50
N PHE A 156 8.87 26.06 -7.56
CA PHE A 156 9.77 25.81 -8.70
C PHE A 156 11.02 25.00 -8.38
N GLY A 157 11.24 24.67 -7.11
CA GLY A 157 12.35 23.85 -6.64
C GLY A 157 13.68 24.60 -6.51
N LEU A 158 14.63 23.91 -5.87
CA LEU A 158 16.02 24.39 -5.73
C LEU A 158 16.88 24.11 -6.95
N GLY A 159 16.35 23.37 -7.94
CA GLY A 159 17.07 22.87 -9.10
C GLY A 159 17.59 21.45 -8.92
N LEU A 160 17.74 20.76 -10.05
CA LEU A 160 18.19 19.36 -10.09
C LEU A 160 19.57 19.21 -9.41
N GLY A 161 19.65 18.27 -8.50
CA GLY A 161 20.90 17.97 -7.79
C GLY A 161 21.14 18.84 -6.55
N ASN A 162 20.33 19.87 -6.29
CA ASN A 162 20.54 20.86 -5.22
C ASN A 162 19.74 20.56 -3.96
N SER A 163 19.08 19.43 -3.85
CA SER A 163 18.40 19.03 -2.61
C SER A 163 19.35 19.05 -1.43
N ILE A 164 18.91 19.63 -0.33
CA ILE A 164 19.62 19.69 0.96
C ILE A 164 19.38 18.40 1.72
N GLU A 165 18.11 17.95 1.79
CA GLU A 165 17.68 16.82 2.59
C GLU A 165 18.30 15.49 2.12
N LYS A 166 18.58 15.31 0.83
CA LYS A 166 19.25 14.11 0.32
C LYS A 166 20.71 13.96 0.75
N ARG A 167 21.35 15.01 1.29
CA ARG A 167 22.75 15.00 1.72
C ARG A 167 22.98 14.29 3.06
N GLY A 168 22.02 13.46 3.49
CA GLY A 168 22.12 12.64 4.71
C GLY A 168 21.16 13.07 5.82
N TYR A 169 20.37 14.12 5.61
CA TYR A 169 19.38 14.56 6.58
C TYR A 169 18.11 13.70 6.52
N LEU A 170 17.69 13.25 5.33
CA LEU A 170 16.52 12.40 5.15
C LEU A 170 16.95 10.93 4.96
N PRO A 171 16.72 10.05 5.96
CA PRO A 171 16.87 8.61 5.77
C PRO A 171 15.92 8.10 4.68
N GLU A 172 16.35 7.04 3.97
CA GLU A 172 15.56 6.41 2.91
C GLU A 172 15.10 7.40 1.79
N ALA A 173 15.89 8.48 1.56
CA ALA A 173 15.61 9.48 0.52
C ALA A 173 15.51 8.89 -0.89
N HIS A 174 16.12 7.72 -1.13
CA HIS A 174 16.15 7.04 -2.43
C HIS A 174 14.99 6.04 -2.63
N THR A 175 14.22 5.75 -1.60
CA THR A 175 13.14 4.76 -1.60
C THR A 175 11.81 5.40 -1.25
N ASP A 176 11.42 5.35 0.01
CA ASP A 176 10.09 5.73 0.47
C ASP A 176 9.83 7.25 0.42
N PHE A 177 10.89 8.04 0.57
CA PHE A 177 10.81 9.51 0.59
C PHE A 177 11.32 10.18 -0.70
N VAL A 178 11.54 9.42 -1.76
CA VAL A 178 12.06 9.97 -3.03
C VAL A 178 11.19 11.11 -3.58
N PHE A 179 9.88 11.05 -3.40
CA PHE A 179 8.98 12.08 -3.91
C PHE A 179 9.13 13.42 -3.16
N SER A 180 9.52 13.42 -1.87
CA SER A 180 9.87 14.65 -1.14
C SER A 180 11.09 15.33 -1.76
N ILE A 181 12.10 14.55 -2.16
CA ILE A 181 13.28 15.05 -2.86
C ILE A 181 12.90 15.59 -4.25
N VAL A 182 11.99 14.92 -4.95
CA VAL A 182 11.46 15.42 -6.23
C VAL A 182 10.80 16.79 -6.06
N ILE A 183 10.02 16.98 -4.99
CA ILE A 183 9.41 18.29 -4.69
C ILE A 183 10.50 19.31 -4.33
N GLU A 184 11.51 18.94 -3.56
CA GLU A 184 12.60 19.84 -3.20
C GLU A 184 13.39 20.32 -4.42
N GLU A 185 13.70 19.43 -5.37
CA GLU A 185 14.50 19.77 -6.56
C GLU A 185 13.69 20.44 -7.68
N PHE A 186 12.48 19.96 -7.97
CA PHE A 186 11.65 20.44 -9.09
C PHE A 186 10.51 21.37 -8.68
N GLY A 187 10.29 21.53 -7.40
CA GLY A 187 9.13 22.25 -6.84
C GLY A 187 7.81 21.53 -7.03
N PHE A 188 6.77 22.15 -6.51
CA PHE A 188 5.41 21.60 -6.60
C PHE A 188 4.94 21.44 -8.07
N VAL A 189 5.29 22.38 -8.96
CA VAL A 189 4.91 22.33 -10.37
C VAL A 189 5.58 21.15 -11.08
N GLY A 190 6.90 20.97 -10.92
CA GLY A 190 7.63 19.87 -11.53
C GLY A 190 7.22 18.51 -10.98
N ALA A 191 7.04 18.41 -9.66
CA ALA A 191 6.55 17.20 -9.02
C ALA A 191 5.14 16.80 -9.48
N SER A 192 4.24 17.78 -9.65
CA SER A 192 2.89 17.55 -10.19
C SER A 192 2.93 17.04 -11.62
N LEU A 193 3.83 17.56 -12.46
CA LEU A 193 4.00 17.08 -13.82
C LEU A 193 4.49 15.63 -13.83
N ILE A 194 5.50 15.30 -13.02
CA ILE A 194 6.02 13.92 -12.90
C ILE A 194 4.90 12.99 -12.44
N LEU A 195 4.13 13.39 -11.43
CA LEU A 195 3.00 12.61 -10.92
C LEU A 195 1.93 12.39 -11.99
N ALA A 196 1.61 13.42 -12.77
CA ALA A 196 0.67 13.32 -13.90
C ALA A 196 1.14 12.30 -14.94
N LEU A 197 2.44 12.28 -15.27
CA LEU A 197 3.03 11.28 -16.17
C LEU A 197 2.93 9.86 -15.62
N VAL A 198 3.17 9.68 -14.32
CA VAL A 198 3.01 8.37 -13.64
C VAL A 198 1.54 7.93 -13.68
N PHE A 199 0.58 8.82 -13.37
CA PHE A 199 -0.84 8.50 -13.49
C PHE A 199 -1.26 8.19 -14.93
N PHE A 200 -0.73 8.92 -15.91
CA PHE A 200 -0.97 8.61 -17.32
C PHE A 200 -0.47 7.21 -17.68
N LEU A 201 0.72 6.82 -17.22
CA LEU A 201 1.25 5.47 -17.42
C LEU A 201 0.34 4.42 -16.79
N ILE A 202 -0.08 4.62 -15.54
CA ILE A 202 -1.00 3.72 -14.82
C ILE A 202 -2.30 3.55 -15.61
N LEU A 203 -2.91 4.65 -16.04
CA LEU A 203 -4.13 4.62 -16.85
C LEU A 203 -3.95 3.84 -18.15
N ARG A 204 -2.81 4.02 -18.83
CA ARG A 204 -2.49 3.27 -20.05
C ARG A 204 -2.37 1.77 -19.80
N ILE A 205 -1.72 1.37 -18.72
CA ILE A 205 -1.59 -0.04 -18.33
C ILE A 205 -2.98 -0.64 -18.04
N ILE A 206 -3.81 0.06 -17.25
CA ILE A 206 -5.17 -0.39 -16.94
C ILE A 206 -6.03 -0.49 -18.20
N LEU A 207 -5.96 0.49 -19.09
CA LEU A 207 -6.71 0.47 -20.35
C LEU A 207 -6.29 -0.68 -21.27
N VAL A 208 -5.01 -1.05 -21.30
CA VAL A 208 -4.54 -2.25 -22.01
C VAL A 208 -5.17 -3.49 -21.39
N GLY A 209 -5.23 -3.58 -20.06
CA GLY A 209 -5.86 -4.68 -19.35
C GLY A 209 -7.35 -4.80 -19.66
N VAL A 210 -8.09 -3.69 -19.61
CA VAL A 210 -9.54 -3.66 -19.89
C VAL A 210 -9.85 -4.08 -21.34
N ARG A 211 -8.95 -3.76 -22.28
CA ARG A 211 -9.12 -4.11 -23.70
C ARG A 211 -8.59 -5.50 -24.07
N ALA A 212 -7.91 -6.18 -23.15
CA ALA A 212 -7.35 -7.50 -23.39
C ALA A 212 -8.45 -8.54 -23.55
N LYS A 213 -8.39 -9.34 -24.63
CA LYS A 213 -9.35 -10.42 -24.90
C LYS A 213 -9.14 -11.64 -23.99
N ASN A 214 -7.91 -11.84 -23.51
CA ASN A 214 -7.56 -12.97 -22.65
C ASN A 214 -7.72 -12.54 -21.19
N PRO A 215 -8.57 -13.24 -20.39
CA PRO A 215 -8.80 -12.92 -18.98
C PRO A 215 -7.52 -12.88 -18.14
N PHE A 216 -6.57 -13.77 -18.41
CA PHE A 216 -5.28 -13.79 -17.72
C PHE A 216 -4.48 -12.50 -17.99
N ASN A 217 -4.34 -12.10 -19.26
CA ASN A 217 -3.62 -10.88 -19.63
C ASN A 217 -4.30 -9.62 -19.07
N SER A 218 -5.64 -9.61 -19.08
CA SER A 218 -6.45 -8.55 -18.47
C SER A 218 -6.11 -8.39 -16.98
N MET A 219 -6.18 -9.49 -16.23
CA MET A 219 -5.92 -9.48 -14.79
C MET A 219 -4.49 -9.10 -14.46
N VAL A 220 -3.50 -9.57 -15.23
CA VAL A 220 -2.08 -9.19 -15.04
C VAL A 220 -1.89 -7.71 -15.25
N ALA A 221 -2.40 -7.16 -16.36
CA ALA A 221 -2.23 -5.74 -16.65
C ALA A 221 -2.92 -4.84 -15.62
N ILE A 222 -4.18 -5.14 -15.25
CA ILE A 222 -4.90 -4.39 -14.23
C ILE A 222 -4.23 -4.55 -12.85
N GLY A 223 -3.74 -5.75 -12.52
CA GLY A 223 -3.00 -6.00 -11.29
C GLY A 223 -1.71 -5.19 -11.19
N ILE A 224 -0.93 -5.12 -12.25
CA ILE A 224 0.31 -4.30 -12.30
C ILE A 224 -0.04 -2.81 -12.20
N GLY A 225 -1.00 -2.32 -12.99
CA GLY A 225 -1.43 -0.94 -12.92
C GLY A 225 -1.96 -0.55 -11.54
N GLY A 226 -2.77 -1.43 -10.94
CA GLY A 226 -3.29 -1.26 -9.58
C GLY A 226 -2.20 -1.31 -8.50
N MET A 227 -1.21 -2.18 -8.64
CA MET A 227 -0.07 -2.24 -7.74
C MET A 227 0.71 -0.92 -7.73
N ILE A 228 1.05 -0.38 -8.91
CA ILE A 228 1.75 0.90 -9.03
C ILE A 228 0.89 2.01 -8.42
N LEU A 229 -0.41 2.02 -8.70
CA LEU A 229 -1.35 3.01 -8.13
C LEU A 229 -1.36 2.97 -6.61
N ILE A 230 -1.48 1.77 -6.01
CA ILE A 230 -1.47 1.59 -4.55
C ILE A 230 -0.14 2.06 -3.96
N GLN A 231 1.00 1.72 -4.58
CA GLN A 231 2.31 2.16 -4.11
C GLN A 231 2.45 3.68 -4.13
N VAL A 232 2.03 4.33 -5.22
CA VAL A 232 2.04 5.80 -5.33
C VAL A 232 1.19 6.43 -4.23
N PHE A 233 -0.03 5.92 -4.00
CA PHE A 233 -0.89 6.45 -2.94
C PHE A 233 -0.32 6.24 -1.54
N VAL A 234 0.24 5.06 -1.25
CA VAL A 234 0.85 4.77 0.06
C VAL A 234 2.06 5.67 0.28
N ASN A 235 2.95 5.81 -0.71
CA ASN A 235 4.14 6.64 -0.57
C ASN A 235 3.80 8.13 -0.43
N ILE A 236 2.94 8.67 -1.29
CA ILE A 236 2.51 10.07 -1.19
C ILE A 236 1.75 10.30 0.12
N GLY A 237 0.88 9.37 0.51
CA GLY A 237 0.16 9.45 1.79
C GLY A 237 1.10 9.45 2.99
N GLY A 238 2.16 8.65 2.95
CA GLY A 238 3.18 8.59 4.01
C GLY A 238 3.96 9.90 4.14
N ILE A 239 4.48 10.43 3.04
CA ILE A 239 5.27 11.68 3.06
C ILE A 239 4.44 12.93 3.34
N SER A 240 3.15 12.93 2.98
CA SER A 240 2.24 14.05 3.22
C SER A 240 1.57 14.01 4.60
N GLY A 241 1.81 12.95 5.37
CA GLY A 241 1.15 12.76 6.65
C GLY A 241 -0.35 12.50 6.55
N LEU A 242 -0.83 11.92 5.45
CA LEU A 242 -2.22 11.46 5.30
C LEU A 242 -2.40 10.02 5.79
N ILE A 243 -1.34 9.23 5.75
CA ILE A 243 -1.32 7.82 6.17
C ILE A 243 -0.13 7.60 7.12
N PRO A 244 -0.34 6.91 8.26
CA PRO A 244 0.71 6.63 9.24
C PRO A 244 1.71 5.57 8.79
#